data_662669ed076b9a4d9bf46c37b6a47265
#
_entry.id   662669ed076b9a4d9bf46c37b6a47265
#
_cell.length_a   1.000
_cell.length_b   1.000
_cell.length_c   1.000
_cell.angle_alpha   90.00
_cell.angle_beta   90.00
_cell.angle_gamma   90.00
#
_symmetry.space_group_name_H-M   'P 1'
#
loop_
_entity.id
_entity.type
_entity.pdbx_description
1 polymer ?
#
loop_
_entity_poly.entity_id
_entity_poly.type
_entity_poly.pdbx_seq_one_letter_code
_entity_poly.pdbx_strand_id
1 'polypeptide(L)'
;MTQRELKQRIMDDPDLTRDEKVKLLNALRVPYVKMSDEELLQLVRDFTRENGREPTQRDVIYDRELKARVGPWNRMLERAGTRPIGEHYQEKKERRKEKRARHKEYRRQMREQQESAAAE
;
A
#
# COMPACT_ATOMS: atom_id res chain seq x y z
N MET A 1 20.06 8.90 -15.63
CA MET A 1 18.60 8.78 -15.79
C MET A 1 18.00 8.18 -14.51
N THR A 2 16.99 8.84 -13.94
CA THR A 2 16.31 8.31 -12.75
C THR A 2 15.34 7.19 -13.13
N GLN A 3 14.96 6.37 -12.15
CA GLN A 3 13.96 5.31 -12.37
C GLN A 3 12.61 5.89 -12.83
N ARG A 4 12.25 7.05 -12.31
CA ARG A 4 11.03 7.78 -12.71
C ARG A 4 11.07 8.14 -14.20
N GLU A 5 12.18 8.69 -14.65
CA GLU A 5 12.36 9.08 -16.06
C GLU A 5 12.32 7.87 -16.97
N LEU A 6 12.98 6.78 -16.59
CA LEU A 6 12.98 5.53 -17.35
C LEU A 6 11.58 4.93 -17.45
N LYS A 7 10.87 4.87 -16.35
CA LYS A 7 9.49 4.36 -16.31
C LYS A 7 8.57 5.21 -17.18
N GLN A 8 8.67 6.52 -17.08
CA GLN A 8 7.88 7.46 -17.86
C GLN A 8 8.16 7.34 -19.36
N ARG A 9 9.43 7.20 -19.73
CA ARG A 9 9.83 6.99 -21.12
C ARG A 9 9.21 5.74 -21.73
N ILE A 10 9.20 4.65 -21.00
CA ILE A 10 8.59 3.39 -21.44
C ILE A 10 7.09 3.58 -21.61
N MET A 11 6.44 4.21 -20.63
CA MET A 11 4.99 4.41 -20.66
C MET A 11 4.53 5.32 -21.79
N ASP A 12 5.32 6.32 -22.13
CA ASP A 12 4.99 7.33 -23.14
C ASP A 12 5.49 6.99 -24.55
N ASP A 13 6.21 5.88 -24.72
CA ASP A 13 6.76 5.50 -26.02
C ASP A 13 5.65 5.09 -26.99
N PRO A 14 5.43 5.87 -28.10
CA PRO A 14 4.37 5.55 -29.05
C PRO A 14 4.66 4.33 -29.94
N ASP A 15 5.94 3.91 -30.01
CA ASP A 15 6.37 2.78 -30.82
C ASP A 15 6.17 1.44 -30.10
N LEU A 16 5.93 1.46 -28.81
CA LEU A 16 5.71 0.26 -27.99
C LEU A 16 4.22 -0.02 -27.81
N THR A 17 3.84 -1.28 -27.99
CA THR A 17 2.50 -1.74 -27.64
C THR A 17 2.38 -1.86 -26.12
N ARG A 18 1.14 -1.94 -25.62
CA ARG A 18 0.88 -2.14 -24.18
C ARG A 18 1.59 -3.38 -23.64
N ASP A 19 1.56 -4.48 -24.37
CA ASP A 19 2.20 -5.73 -23.96
C ASP A 19 3.72 -5.59 -23.92
N GLU A 20 4.31 -4.90 -24.87
CA GLU A 20 5.76 -4.62 -24.90
C GLU A 20 6.18 -3.75 -23.70
N LYS A 21 5.39 -2.72 -23.36
CA LYS A 21 5.63 -1.87 -22.19
C LYS A 21 5.61 -2.69 -20.89
N VAL A 22 4.63 -3.57 -20.74
CA VAL A 22 4.52 -4.47 -19.58
C VAL A 22 5.73 -5.40 -19.49
N LYS A 23 6.15 -6.00 -20.59
CA LYS A 23 7.32 -6.88 -20.63
C LYS A 23 8.60 -6.16 -20.24
N LEU A 24 8.82 -4.95 -20.74
CA LEU A 24 9.99 -4.15 -20.39
C LEU A 24 10.01 -3.78 -18.91
N LEU A 25 8.88 -3.34 -18.37
CA LEU A 25 8.76 -3.00 -16.95
C LEU A 25 8.98 -4.23 -16.06
N ASN A 26 8.44 -5.38 -16.44
CA ASN A 26 8.65 -6.63 -15.71
C ASN A 26 10.11 -7.08 -15.74
N ALA A 27 10.79 -6.92 -16.87
CA ALA A 27 12.21 -7.24 -17.00
C ALA A 27 13.06 -6.36 -16.06
N LEU A 28 12.74 -5.08 -15.96
CA LEU A 28 13.42 -4.16 -15.05
C LEU A 28 13.16 -4.47 -13.57
N ARG A 29 12.04 -5.11 -13.26
CA ARG A 29 11.65 -5.49 -11.88
C ARG A 29 12.27 -6.80 -11.40
N VAL A 30 12.80 -7.63 -12.30
CA VAL A 30 13.35 -8.95 -11.94
C VAL A 30 14.35 -8.92 -10.77
N PRO A 31 15.32 -7.99 -10.70
CA PRO A 31 16.24 -7.95 -9.56
C PRO A 31 15.54 -7.74 -8.21
N TYR A 32 14.44 -7.00 -8.20
CA TYR A 32 13.71 -6.66 -6.98
C TYR A 32 12.82 -7.79 -6.48
N VAL A 33 12.39 -8.68 -7.34
CA VAL A 33 11.59 -9.86 -6.96
C VAL A 33 12.38 -10.79 -6.03
N LYS A 34 13.69 -10.84 -6.18
CA LYS A 34 14.58 -11.68 -5.35
C LYS A 34 15.01 -11.03 -4.04
N MET A 35 14.76 -9.74 -3.87
CA MET A 35 15.11 -9.01 -2.65
C MET A 35 14.18 -9.37 -1.51
N SER A 36 14.71 -9.34 -0.28
CA SER A 36 13.90 -9.46 0.93
C SER A 36 13.09 -8.18 1.16
N ASP A 37 12.08 -8.27 2.03
CA ASP A 37 11.26 -7.11 2.39
C ASP A 37 12.12 -6.00 3.00
N GLU A 38 13.08 -6.36 3.85
CA GLU A 38 13.99 -5.39 4.47
C GLU A 38 14.92 -4.72 3.46
N GLU A 39 15.40 -5.46 2.47
CA GLU A 39 16.21 -4.90 1.39
C GLU A 39 15.41 -3.88 0.56
N LEU A 40 14.16 -4.19 0.26
CA LEU A 40 13.25 -3.26 -0.43
C LEU A 40 12.99 -2.01 0.39
N LEU A 41 12.76 -2.16 1.69
CA LEU A 41 12.57 -1.03 2.62
C LEU A 41 13.84 -0.17 2.72
N GLN A 42 15.01 -0.80 2.66
CA GLN A 42 16.28 -0.08 2.65
C GLN A 42 16.43 0.80 1.41
N LEU A 43 15.99 0.33 0.25
CA LEU A 43 15.96 1.15 -0.98
C LEU A 43 15.10 2.40 -0.81
N VAL A 44 13.97 2.28 -0.11
CA VAL A 44 13.08 3.42 0.19
C VAL A 44 13.78 4.43 1.11
N ARG A 45 14.49 3.95 2.13
CA ARG A 45 15.27 4.79 3.03
C ARG A 45 16.38 5.54 2.29
N ASP A 46 17.09 4.83 1.42
CA ASP A 46 18.15 5.41 0.60
C ASP A 46 17.63 6.47 -0.34
N PHE A 47 16.49 6.23 -1.00
CA PHE A 47 15.83 7.23 -1.85
C PHE A 47 15.49 8.49 -1.06
N THR A 48 14.89 8.33 0.11
CA THR A 48 14.50 9.45 0.98
C THR A 48 15.72 10.28 1.40
N ARG A 49 16.80 9.60 1.76
CA ARG A 49 18.07 10.28 2.12
C ARG A 49 18.67 11.04 0.96
N GLU A 50 18.69 10.43 -0.23
CA GLU A 50 19.32 11.02 -1.41
C GLU A 50 18.50 12.18 -1.99
N ASN A 51 17.17 12.11 -1.92
CA ASN A 51 16.30 13.09 -2.55
C ASN A 51 15.68 14.10 -1.57
N GLY A 52 15.83 13.88 -0.27
CA GLY A 52 15.27 14.77 0.76
C GLY A 52 13.73 14.73 0.84
N ARG A 53 13.11 13.73 0.26
CA ARG A 53 11.64 13.55 0.28
C ARG A 53 11.29 12.06 0.16
N GLU A 54 10.09 11.70 0.57
CA GLU A 54 9.57 10.36 0.41
C GLU A 54 9.35 10.02 -1.07
N PRO A 55 9.60 8.75 -1.49
CA PRO A 55 9.28 8.34 -2.84
C PRO A 55 7.77 8.24 -3.06
N THR A 56 7.34 8.50 -4.29
CA THR A 56 5.99 8.18 -4.76
C THR A 56 6.04 6.89 -5.57
N GLN A 57 4.88 6.30 -5.86
CA GLN A 57 4.82 5.09 -6.67
C GLN A 57 5.45 5.27 -8.05
N ARG A 58 5.44 6.49 -8.60
CA ARG A 58 6.04 6.82 -9.89
C ARG A 58 7.55 6.94 -9.86
N ASP A 59 8.12 7.21 -8.70
CA ASP A 59 9.56 7.43 -8.56
C ASP A 59 10.38 6.14 -8.63
N VAL A 60 9.77 5.00 -8.36
CA VAL A 60 10.46 3.72 -8.24
C VAL A 60 9.87 2.66 -9.17
N ILE A 61 10.72 1.77 -9.67
CA ILE A 61 10.31 0.64 -10.52
C ILE A 61 9.73 -0.50 -9.68
N TYR A 62 10.19 -0.64 -8.46
CA TYR A 62 9.81 -1.72 -7.52
C TYR A 62 8.57 -1.41 -6.67
N ASP A 63 7.73 -0.48 -7.09
CA ASP A 63 6.49 -0.12 -6.40
C ASP A 63 5.55 -1.31 -6.25
N ARG A 64 5.49 -2.16 -7.26
CA ARG A 64 4.64 -3.36 -7.27
C ARG A 64 5.07 -4.37 -6.22
N GLU A 65 6.37 -4.61 -6.09
CA GLU A 65 6.94 -5.51 -5.09
C GLU A 65 6.70 -4.99 -3.67
N LEU A 66 6.88 -3.70 -3.44
CA LEU A 66 6.58 -3.07 -2.15
C LEU A 66 5.11 -3.24 -1.79
N LYS A 67 4.22 -2.97 -2.73
CA LYS A 67 2.78 -3.07 -2.49
C LYS A 67 2.34 -4.51 -2.21
N ALA A 68 2.88 -5.47 -2.94
CA ALA A 68 2.52 -6.88 -2.80
C ALA A 68 3.08 -7.51 -1.53
N ARG A 69 4.31 -7.15 -1.13
CA ARG A 69 5.04 -7.82 -0.05
C ARG A 69 4.99 -7.07 1.28
N VAL A 70 4.96 -5.75 1.25
CA VAL A 70 4.97 -4.91 2.46
C VAL A 70 3.57 -4.40 2.79
N GLY A 71 2.79 -4.02 1.77
CA GLY A 71 1.42 -3.55 1.95
C GLY A 71 1.15 -2.18 1.33
N PRO A 72 0.04 -1.54 1.70
CA PRO A 72 -0.34 -0.24 1.16
C PRO A 72 0.80 0.79 1.27
N TRP A 73 0.88 1.70 0.30
CA TRP A 73 2.01 2.63 0.17
C TRP A 73 2.28 3.43 1.45
N ASN A 74 1.25 3.98 2.06
CA ASN A 74 1.42 4.76 3.30
C ASN A 74 1.97 3.90 4.45
N ARG A 75 1.52 2.66 4.56
CA ARG A 75 2.02 1.71 5.55
C ARG A 75 3.47 1.31 5.28
N MET A 76 3.80 1.13 4.03
CA MET A 76 5.17 0.83 3.61
C MET A 76 6.12 1.95 4.03
N LEU A 77 5.75 3.21 3.82
CA LEU A 77 6.54 4.37 4.23
C LEU A 77 6.71 4.42 5.76
N GLU A 78 5.68 4.10 6.51
CA GLU A 78 5.75 4.01 7.97
C GLU A 78 6.71 2.89 8.42
N ARG A 79 6.64 1.73 7.80
CA ARG A 79 7.52 0.58 8.10
C ARG A 79 8.98 0.87 7.74
N ALA A 80 9.21 1.62 6.68
CA ALA A 80 10.54 2.06 6.29
C ALA A 80 11.12 3.10 7.26
N GLY A 81 10.28 3.74 8.07
CA GLY A 81 10.70 4.79 8.99
C GLY A 81 10.87 6.17 8.34
N THR A 82 10.42 6.33 7.08
CA THR A 82 10.47 7.61 6.37
C THR A 82 9.32 8.53 6.73
N ARG A 83 8.27 7.95 7.32
CA ARG A 83 7.09 8.66 7.82
C ARG A 83 6.77 8.16 9.22
N PRO A 84 6.48 9.03 10.19
CA PRO A 84 6.05 8.59 11.51
C PRO A 84 4.70 7.87 11.41
N ILE A 85 4.50 6.87 12.27
CA ILE A 85 3.21 6.18 12.37
C ILE A 85 2.16 7.22 12.74
N GLY A 86 1.18 7.41 11.84
CA GLY A 86 0.16 8.43 12.03
C GLY A 86 -0.74 8.09 13.22
N GLU A 87 -0.84 8.98 14.18
CA GLU A 87 -1.76 8.86 15.31
C GLU A 87 -3.20 8.65 14.81
N HIS A 88 -3.55 9.31 13.72
CA HIS A 88 -4.85 9.17 13.06
C HIS A 88 -5.17 7.76 12.56
N TYR A 89 -4.14 6.97 12.20
CA TYR A 89 -4.37 5.60 11.73
C TYR A 89 -4.88 4.69 12.85
N GLN A 90 -4.26 4.77 14.03
CA GLN A 90 -4.68 3.99 15.19
C GLN A 90 -6.07 4.43 15.67
N GLU A 91 -6.33 5.73 15.73
CA GLU A 91 -7.65 6.28 16.08
C GLU A 91 -8.72 5.80 15.10
N LYS A 92 -8.46 5.84 13.79
CA LYS A 92 -9.39 5.33 12.78
C LYS A 92 -9.65 3.85 12.94
N LYS A 93 -8.60 3.08 13.24
CA LYS A 93 -8.71 1.63 13.45
C LYS A 93 -9.57 1.33 14.68
N GLU A 94 -9.35 2.03 15.78
CA GLU A 94 -10.14 1.92 17.00
C GLU A 94 -11.59 2.32 16.80
N ARG A 95 -11.84 3.45 16.12
CA ARG A 95 -13.18 3.89 15.75
C ARG A 95 -13.93 2.87 14.91
N ARG A 96 -13.24 2.23 13.96
CA ARG A 96 -13.85 1.17 13.15
C ARG A 96 -14.20 -0.06 13.98
N LYS A 97 -13.35 -0.44 14.92
CA LYS A 97 -13.62 -1.55 15.85
C LYS A 97 -14.82 -1.25 16.75
N GLU A 98 -14.87 -0.06 17.32
CA GLU A 98 -15.98 0.40 18.14
C GLU A 98 -17.30 0.43 17.37
N LYS A 99 -17.27 0.96 16.15
CA LYS A 99 -18.43 1.02 15.26
C LYS A 99 -18.96 -0.38 14.94
N ARG A 100 -18.05 -1.32 14.65
CA ARG A 100 -18.44 -2.73 14.40
C ARG A 100 -19.02 -3.38 15.64
N ALA A 101 -18.43 -3.13 16.81
CA ALA A 101 -18.93 -3.67 18.07
C ALA A 101 -20.33 -3.13 18.41
N ARG A 102 -20.55 -1.82 18.25
CA ARG A 102 -21.88 -1.20 18.45
C ARG A 102 -22.92 -1.76 17.48
N HIS A 103 -22.54 -1.95 16.22
CA HIS A 103 -23.45 -2.47 15.20
C HIS A 103 -23.83 -3.92 15.49
N LYS A 104 -22.87 -4.72 15.94
CA LYS A 104 -23.10 -6.11 16.35
C LYS A 104 -24.02 -6.19 17.57
N GLU A 105 -23.80 -5.33 18.57
CA GLU A 105 -24.64 -5.24 19.77
C GLU A 105 -26.07 -4.80 19.42
N TYR A 106 -26.20 -3.79 18.56
CA TYR A 106 -27.50 -3.34 18.08
C TYR A 106 -28.29 -4.45 17.39
N ARG A 107 -27.64 -5.23 16.51
CA ARG A 107 -28.27 -6.37 15.84
C ARG A 107 -28.73 -7.43 16.83
N ARG A 108 -27.93 -7.70 17.87
CA ARG A 108 -28.28 -8.64 18.93
C ARG A 108 -29.51 -8.20 19.68
N GLN A 109 -29.56 -6.94 20.10
CA GLN A 109 -30.69 -6.36 20.81
C GLN A 109 -31.97 -6.40 19.98
N MET A 110 -31.90 -6.06 18.72
CA MET A 110 -33.06 -6.12 17.80
C MET A 110 -33.57 -7.56 17.63
N ARG A 111 -32.66 -8.53 17.56
CA ARG A 111 -33.01 -9.93 17.46
C ARG A 111 -33.71 -10.41 18.70
N GLU A 112 -33.23 -10.08 19.89
CA GLU A 112 -33.85 -10.41 21.18
C GLU A 112 -35.23 -9.77 21.30
N GLN A 113 -35.41 -8.53 20.88
CA GLN A 113 -36.73 -7.88 20.89
C GLN A 113 -37.72 -8.57 19.95
N GLN A 114 -37.27 -9.00 18.77
CA GLN A 114 -38.13 -9.75 17.84
C GLN A 114 -38.54 -11.12 18.39
N GLU A 115 -37.61 -11.82 19.02
CA GLU A 115 -37.89 -13.10 19.66
C GLU A 115 -38.86 -12.93 20.82
N SER A 116 -38.71 -11.91 21.64
CA SER A 116 -39.62 -11.57 22.73
C SER A 116 -41.02 -11.23 22.23
N ALA A 117 -41.11 -10.45 21.16
CA ALA A 117 -42.38 -10.07 20.54
C ALA A 117 -43.09 -11.31 19.90
N ALA A 118 -42.33 -12.22 19.34
CA ALA A 118 -42.86 -13.45 18.74
C ALA A 118 -43.33 -14.47 19.78
N ALA A 119 -42.80 -14.40 21.00
CA ALA A 119 -43.18 -15.27 22.12
C ALA A 119 -44.49 -14.89 22.83
N GLU A 120 -44.94 -13.64 22.62
CA GLU A 120 -46.21 -13.13 23.12
C GLU A 120 -47.36 -13.42 22.11
#